data_0a1616624eb64973a87f0bfc9c1d5b16
#
_entry.id   0a1616624eb64973a87f0bfc9c1d5b16
#
_cell.length_a   1.000
_cell.length_b   1.000
_cell.length_c   1.000
_cell.angle_alpha   90.00
_cell.angle_beta   90.00
_cell.angle_gamma   90.00
#
_symmetry.space_group_name_H-M   'P 1'
#
loop_
_entity.id
_entity.type
_entity.pdbx_description
1 polymer ?
#
loop_
_entity_poly.entity_id
_entity_poly.type
_entity_poly.pdbx_seq_one_letter_code
_entity_poly.pdbx_strand_id
1 'polypeptide(L)'
;MKMSRSKRIEEIAVTLTEQLSIAETAGEIDAANKMHEIFSEMAYYRDNPQDLRFIDVPGDKLGRKSVMALMRGKKSDSRKTVVMIGHIDTVGTSDYGSLKEYAHRPYELTEKFREIELPEEVRKDLESGEYLFGRGLFDMKTGDAILMAIMEEISEDIENFSGNLIFCGVCDEEANSGGMLSCVPELVKLQEDEGFEYTALLDTDYMTSEYEGDENKYVYIGTVGKLMPSFFIVGKETHVGESFKGLDPNQISAAIVNRVNLNVEYCDVAEGEVSLPPIT
;
A
#
# COMPACT_ATOMS: atom_id res chain seq x y z
N MET A 1 -2.92 9.59 31.69
CA MET A 1 -4.21 9.34 31.00
C MET A 1 -3.83 8.58 29.73
N LYS A 2 -4.42 7.42 29.45
CA LYS A 2 -4.12 6.66 28.22
C LYS A 2 -4.57 7.49 27.02
N MET A 3 -3.75 7.55 25.97
CA MET A 3 -4.07 8.24 24.70
C MET A 3 -5.33 7.61 24.08
N SER A 4 -6.17 8.39 23.41
CA SER A 4 -7.30 7.82 22.64
C SER A 4 -6.76 7.06 21.43
N ARG A 5 -7.50 6.02 20.97
CA ARG A 5 -7.12 5.25 19.77
C ARG A 5 -6.94 6.16 18.56
N SER A 6 -7.88 7.08 18.32
CA SER A 6 -7.79 8.02 17.18
C SER A 6 -6.51 8.85 17.20
N LYS A 7 -6.12 9.35 18.39
CA LYS A 7 -4.89 10.14 18.51
C LYS A 7 -3.65 9.28 18.31
N ARG A 8 -3.67 8.02 18.75
CA ARG A 8 -2.56 7.08 18.52
C ARG A 8 -2.42 6.74 17.04
N ILE A 9 -3.54 6.51 16.34
CA ILE A 9 -3.54 6.30 14.88
C ILE A 9 -2.96 7.52 14.17
N GLU A 10 -3.40 8.73 14.50
CA GLU A 10 -2.85 9.96 13.93
C GLU A 10 -1.34 10.07 14.16
N GLU A 11 -0.86 9.82 15.37
CA GLU A 11 0.56 9.86 15.70
C GLU A 11 1.38 8.87 14.87
N ILE A 12 0.92 7.63 14.75
CA ILE A 12 1.60 6.60 13.95
C ILE A 12 1.58 7.00 12.45
N ALA A 13 0.42 7.40 11.93
CA ALA A 13 0.25 7.79 10.53
C ALA A 13 1.16 8.96 10.15
N VAL A 14 1.20 10.00 10.97
CA VAL A 14 2.10 11.15 10.76
C VAL A 14 3.56 10.71 10.82
N THR A 15 3.94 9.93 11.84
CA THR A 15 5.32 9.45 11.99
C THR A 15 5.80 8.64 10.80
N LEU A 16 4.93 7.77 10.24
CA LEU A 16 5.24 6.99 9.05
C LEU A 16 5.30 7.89 7.80
N THR A 17 4.40 8.87 7.69
CA THR A 17 4.35 9.80 6.55
C THR A 17 5.57 10.71 6.49
N GLU A 18 6.13 11.11 7.63
CA GLU A 18 7.37 11.89 7.70
C GLU A 18 8.59 11.13 7.16
N GLN A 19 8.50 9.80 7.00
CA GLN A 19 9.47 9.03 6.22
C GLN A 19 9.13 9.13 4.74
N LEU A 20 9.94 9.89 3.98
CA LEU A 20 9.75 10.05 2.53
C LEU A 20 10.13 8.75 1.82
N SER A 21 9.14 7.91 1.55
CA SER A 21 9.30 6.56 1.00
C SER A 21 8.75 6.43 -0.42
N ILE A 22 9.20 7.28 -1.33
CA ILE A 22 8.81 7.16 -2.74
C ILE A 22 9.27 5.80 -3.26
N ALA A 23 8.38 5.09 -3.96
CA ALA A 23 8.64 3.79 -4.57
C ALA A 23 9.92 3.81 -5.41
N GLU A 24 10.65 2.70 -5.40
CA GLU A 24 11.96 2.54 -6.06
C GLU A 24 13.05 3.49 -5.55
N THR A 25 12.95 3.96 -4.29
CA THR A 25 14.01 4.76 -3.64
C THR A 25 14.46 4.14 -2.32
N ALA A 26 15.61 4.59 -1.81
CA ALA A 26 16.11 4.18 -0.50
C ALA A 26 15.22 4.64 0.68
N GLY A 27 14.32 5.59 0.45
CA GLY A 27 13.38 6.06 1.48
C GLY A 27 12.43 4.97 1.99
N GLU A 28 12.17 3.94 1.19
CA GLU A 28 11.41 2.77 1.63
C GLU A 28 12.13 2.01 2.77
N ILE A 29 13.46 2.01 2.79
CA ILE A 29 14.25 1.40 3.87
C ILE A 29 14.03 2.18 5.18
N ASP A 30 13.99 3.51 5.10
CA ASP A 30 13.77 4.35 6.27
C ASP A 30 12.35 4.15 6.83
N ALA A 31 11.35 4.04 5.95
CA ALA A 31 9.97 3.74 6.34
C ALA A 31 9.86 2.35 6.98
N ALA A 32 10.49 1.32 6.42
CA ALA A 32 10.54 -0.01 7.01
C ALA A 32 11.21 -0.01 8.39
N ASN A 33 12.33 0.71 8.53
CA ASN A 33 13.02 0.85 9.81
C ASN A 33 12.14 1.54 10.85
N LYS A 34 11.44 2.62 10.47
CA LYS A 34 10.54 3.35 11.37
C LYS A 34 9.34 2.49 11.79
N MET A 35 8.74 1.77 10.87
CA MET A 35 7.64 0.84 11.18
C MET A 35 8.11 -0.26 12.15
N HIS A 36 9.27 -0.85 11.89
CA HIS A 36 9.88 -1.84 12.80
C HIS A 36 10.17 -1.26 14.19
N GLU A 37 10.67 -0.03 14.26
CA GLU A 37 10.89 0.67 15.53
C GLU A 37 9.60 0.78 16.35
N ILE A 38 8.51 1.24 15.74
CA ILE A 38 7.20 1.36 16.40
C ILE A 38 6.71 0.00 16.90
N PHE A 39 6.78 -1.05 16.09
CA PHE A 39 6.42 -2.39 16.54
C PHE A 39 7.30 -2.89 17.70
N SER A 40 8.60 -2.62 17.67
CA SER A 40 9.54 -3.07 18.70
C SER A 40 9.24 -2.49 20.09
N GLU A 41 8.55 -1.36 20.15
CA GLU A 41 8.12 -0.71 21.40
C GLU A 41 6.85 -1.32 21.99
N MET A 42 6.10 -2.14 21.26
CA MET A 42 4.90 -2.81 21.77
C MET A 42 5.25 -3.89 22.79
N ALA A 43 4.41 -4.07 23.79
CA ALA A 43 4.65 -4.99 24.91
C ALA A 43 4.99 -6.41 24.43
N TYR A 44 4.24 -6.94 23.45
CA TYR A 44 4.47 -8.27 22.91
C TYR A 44 5.88 -8.44 22.31
N TYR A 45 6.33 -7.50 21.47
CA TYR A 45 7.61 -7.63 20.75
C TYR A 45 8.84 -7.35 21.61
N ARG A 46 8.68 -6.62 22.71
CA ARG A 46 9.76 -6.51 23.73
C ARG A 46 10.08 -7.85 24.35
N ASP A 47 9.06 -8.69 24.56
CA ASP A 47 9.22 -10.03 25.13
C ASP A 47 9.51 -11.10 24.06
N ASN A 48 9.11 -10.86 22.80
CA ASN A 48 9.22 -11.79 21.67
C ASN A 48 9.88 -11.12 20.45
N PRO A 49 11.12 -10.62 20.55
CA PRO A 49 11.75 -9.87 19.45
C PRO A 49 11.97 -10.69 18.17
N GLN A 50 12.02 -12.03 18.28
CA GLN A 50 12.15 -12.93 17.14
C GLN A 50 10.90 -12.96 16.22
N ASP A 51 9.77 -12.49 16.71
CA ASP A 51 8.50 -12.43 15.98
C ASP A 51 8.35 -11.15 15.15
N LEU A 52 9.28 -10.22 15.30
CA LEU A 52 9.38 -9.00 14.50
C LEU A 52 10.65 -9.06 13.65
N ARG A 53 10.49 -9.08 12.33
CA ARG A 53 11.62 -9.25 11.42
C ARG A 53 11.47 -8.47 10.14
N PHE A 54 12.58 -8.22 9.48
CA PHE A 54 12.62 -7.74 8.12
C PHE A 54 12.59 -8.92 7.14
N ILE A 55 11.93 -8.71 6.02
CA ILE A 55 11.92 -9.61 4.88
C ILE A 55 12.57 -8.89 3.70
N ASP A 56 13.74 -9.34 3.33
CA ASP A 56 14.51 -8.73 2.23
C ASP A 56 13.87 -9.06 0.88
N VAL A 57 13.91 -8.11 -0.06
CA VAL A 57 13.49 -8.33 -1.44
C VAL A 57 14.66 -8.95 -2.22
N PRO A 58 14.56 -10.21 -2.67
CA PRO A 58 15.66 -10.89 -3.34
C PRO A 58 16.09 -10.17 -4.62
N GLY A 59 17.37 -9.86 -4.72
CA GLY A 59 17.96 -9.21 -5.90
C GLY A 59 17.67 -7.72 -6.03
N ASP A 60 17.01 -7.11 -5.05
CA ASP A 60 16.80 -5.66 -5.04
C ASP A 60 18.12 -4.91 -4.88
N LYS A 61 18.39 -3.98 -5.81
CA LYS A 61 19.65 -3.24 -5.84
C LYS A 61 19.77 -2.19 -4.74
N LEU A 62 18.65 -1.75 -4.19
CA LEU A 62 18.58 -0.77 -3.12
C LEU A 62 18.65 -1.43 -1.74
N GLY A 63 18.42 -2.75 -1.66
CA GLY A 63 18.32 -3.47 -0.39
C GLY A 63 17.04 -3.14 0.37
N ARG A 64 15.94 -2.90 -0.35
CA ARG A 64 14.63 -2.65 0.24
C ARG A 64 14.12 -3.90 0.94
N LYS A 65 13.28 -3.68 1.91
CA LYS A 65 12.78 -4.75 2.79
C LYS A 65 11.38 -4.41 3.30
N SER A 66 10.61 -5.45 3.54
CA SER A 66 9.31 -5.37 4.21
C SER A 66 9.45 -5.65 5.70
N VAL A 67 8.45 -5.28 6.49
CA VAL A 67 8.36 -5.62 7.91
C VAL A 67 7.32 -6.72 8.08
N MET A 68 7.69 -7.81 8.75
CA MET A 68 6.74 -8.85 9.16
C MET A 68 6.69 -8.91 10.68
N ALA A 69 5.50 -8.68 11.23
CA ALA A 69 5.23 -8.68 12.67
C ALA A 69 4.21 -9.77 13.00
N LEU A 70 4.67 -10.88 13.57
CA LEU A 70 3.85 -12.00 14.02
C LEU A 70 3.49 -11.83 15.50
N MET A 71 2.20 -11.99 15.84
CA MET A 71 1.73 -11.96 17.22
C MET A 71 0.91 -13.21 17.51
N ARG A 72 1.33 -14.00 18.49
CA ARG A 72 0.64 -15.22 18.91
C ARG A 72 -0.19 -14.95 20.16
N GLY A 73 -1.49 -15.17 20.06
CA GLY A 73 -2.39 -15.10 21.21
C GLY A 73 -2.12 -16.21 22.21
N LYS A 74 -2.32 -15.92 23.49
CA LYS A 74 -2.02 -16.86 24.60
C LYS A 74 -3.24 -17.47 25.24
N LYS A 75 -4.45 -17.05 24.86
CA LYS A 75 -5.70 -17.55 25.44
C LYS A 75 -6.00 -19.01 25.07
N SER A 76 -5.52 -19.47 23.93
CA SER A 76 -5.74 -20.83 23.43
C SER A 76 -4.66 -21.25 22.44
N ASP A 77 -4.56 -22.55 22.18
CA ASP A 77 -3.64 -23.13 21.17
C ASP A 77 -4.19 -23.02 19.74
N SER A 78 -5.02 -22.01 19.45
CA SER A 78 -5.63 -21.81 18.13
C SER A 78 -4.58 -21.50 17.07
N ARG A 79 -4.65 -22.21 15.94
CA ARG A 79 -3.81 -21.98 14.76
C ARG A 79 -4.44 -21.00 13.76
N LYS A 80 -5.67 -20.54 14.03
CA LYS A 80 -6.34 -19.55 13.20
C LYS A 80 -5.55 -18.26 13.19
N THR A 81 -5.23 -17.80 11.98
CA THR A 81 -4.35 -16.65 11.78
C THR A 81 -5.00 -15.68 10.80
N VAL A 82 -5.01 -14.41 11.16
CA VAL A 82 -5.38 -13.32 10.27
C VAL A 82 -4.10 -12.67 9.76
N VAL A 83 -3.97 -12.54 8.45
CA VAL A 83 -2.91 -11.78 7.81
C VAL A 83 -3.44 -10.37 7.54
N MET A 84 -2.66 -9.39 7.91
CA MET A 84 -2.91 -7.97 7.66
C MET A 84 -1.81 -7.44 6.78
N ILE A 85 -2.17 -6.73 5.72
CA ILE A 85 -1.20 -6.14 4.80
C ILE A 85 -1.40 -4.64 4.70
N GLY A 86 -0.33 -3.95 4.40
CA GLY A 86 -0.32 -2.56 4.01
C GLY A 86 1.02 -2.23 3.37
N HIS A 87 1.11 -1.15 2.59
CA HIS A 87 2.36 -0.76 1.95
C HIS A 87 2.96 0.50 2.57
N ILE A 88 4.30 0.52 2.59
CA ILE A 88 5.09 1.59 3.21
C ILE A 88 5.57 2.64 2.22
N ASP A 89 5.54 2.32 0.92
CA ASP A 89 5.95 3.21 -0.16
C ASP A 89 4.83 4.15 -0.60
N THR A 90 5.16 5.09 -1.45
CA THR A 90 4.24 6.08 -2.00
C THR A 90 4.65 6.43 -3.42
N VAL A 91 3.71 6.92 -4.23
CA VAL A 91 4.06 7.60 -5.48
C VAL A 91 4.85 8.89 -5.22
N GLY A 92 5.36 9.50 -6.29
CA GLY A 92 6.15 10.75 -6.21
C GLY A 92 5.37 11.96 -5.68
N THR A 93 6.09 13.05 -5.44
CA THR A 93 5.55 14.31 -4.89
C THR A 93 5.54 15.48 -5.87
N SER A 94 5.77 15.22 -7.17
CA SER A 94 5.86 16.27 -8.19
C SER A 94 4.55 17.03 -8.41
N ASP A 95 3.42 16.40 -8.16
CA ASP A 95 2.07 16.93 -8.21
C ASP A 95 1.81 18.05 -7.17
N TYR A 96 2.58 18.09 -6.09
CA TYR A 96 2.52 19.18 -5.11
C TYR A 96 3.19 20.48 -5.57
N GLY A 97 3.84 20.50 -6.75
CA GLY A 97 4.46 21.69 -7.33
C GLY A 97 5.45 22.37 -6.39
N SER A 98 5.20 23.64 -6.05
CA SER A 98 6.06 24.41 -5.15
C SER A 98 6.04 23.92 -3.69
N LEU A 99 5.05 23.13 -3.30
CA LEU A 99 4.89 22.57 -1.95
C LEU A 99 5.45 21.15 -1.82
N LYS A 100 6.10 20.59 -2.84
CA LYS A 100 6.63 19.23 -2.85
C LYS A 100 7.53 18.88 -1.65
N GLU A 101 8.25 19.85 -1.11
CA GLU A 101 9.13 19.65 0.05
C GLU A 101 8.35 19.43 1.36
N TYR A 102 7.08 19.82 1.38
CA TYR A 102 6.17 19.64 2.51
C TYR A 102 5.27 18.41 2.35
N ALA A 103 5.23 17.77 1.18
CA ALA A 103 4.30 16.71 0.84
C ALA A 103 4.29 15.56 1.86
N HIS A 104 5.40 15.29 2.56
CA HIS A 104 5.55 14.28 3.59
C HIS A 104 5.60 14.84 5.03
N ARG A 105 5.17 16.11 5.21
CA ARG A 105 5.09 16.79 6.51
C ARG A 105 3.67 17.25 6.76
N PRO A 106 2.79 16.36 7.23
CA PRO A 106 1.34 16.61 7.22
C PRO A 106 0.92 17.91 7.89
N TYR A 107 1.45 18.21 9.06
CA TYR A 107 1.09 19.43 9.77
C TYR A 107 1.58 20.70 9.05
N GLU A 108 2.83 20.69 8.56
CA GLU A 108 3.40 21.82 7.83
C GLU A 108 2.67 22.05 6.50
N LEU A 109 2.37 20.97 5.76
CA LEU A 109 1.66 21.05 4.49
C LEU A 109 0.23 21.59 4.70
N THR A 110 -0.46 21.12 5.72
CA THR A 110 -1.79 21.60 6.07
C THR A 110 -1.81 23.10 6.33
N GLU A 111 -0.80 23.63 7.04
CA GLU A 111 -0.68 25.07 7.23
C GLU A 111 -0.32 25.80 5.92
N LYS A 112 0.55 25.22 5.08
CA LYS A 112 0.90 25.80 3.78
C LYS A 112 -0.29 25.88 2.81
N PHE A 113 -1.23 24.95 2.90
CA PHE A 113 -2.45 25.00 2.10
C PHE A 113 -3.32 26.21 2.40
N ARG A 114 -3.24 26.80 3.60
CA ARG A 114 -3.92 28.06 3.94
C ARG A 114 -3.39 29.28 3.19
N GLU A 115 -2.16 29.19 2.64
CA GLU A 115 -1.46 30.28 1.99
C GLU A 115 -1.70 30.32 0.46
N ILE A 116 -2.38 29.31 -0.10
CA ILE A 116 -2.60 29.18 -1.55
C ILE A 116 -4.08 29.10 -1.91
N GLU A 117 -4.37 29.31 -3.19
CA GLU A 117 -5.71 29.11 -3.73
C GLU A 117 -5.98 27.61 -3.91
N LEU A 118 -7.08 27.14 -3.34
CA LEU A 118 -7.51 25.74 -3.37
C LEU A 118 -8.92 25.61 -3.94
N PRO A 119 -9.27 24.47 -4.55
CA PRO A 119 -10.64 24.13 -4.88
C PRO A 119 -11.56 24.28 -3.67
N GLU A 120 -12.82 24.66 -3.89
CA GLU A 120 -13.77 24.96 -2.79
C GLU A 120 -13.97 23.79 -1.83
N GLU A 121 -13.99 22.55 -2.33
CA GLU A 121 -14.13 21.34 -1.54
C GLU A 121 -12.94 21.14 -0.61
N VAL A 122 -11.73 21.21 -1.16
CA VAL A 122 -10.49 21.09 -0.38
C VAL A 122 -10.38 22.19 0.67
N ARG A 123 -10.84 23.40 0.35
CA ARG A 123 -10.88 24.50 1.31
C ARG A 123 -11.84 24.22 2.46
N LYS A 124 -13.02 23.67 2.20
CA LYS A 124 -13.97 23.26 3.24
C LYS A 124 -13.36 22.23 4.18
N ASP A 125 -12.69 21.24 3.64
CA ASP A 125 -12.01 20.21 4.41
C ASP A 125 -10.91 20.82 5.30
N LEU A 126 -10.09 21.69 4.72
CA LEU A 126 -9.04 22.41 5.45
C LEU A 126 -9.60 23.28 6.59
N GLU A 127 -10.70 24.00 6.33
CA GLU A 127 -11.34 24.89 7.30
C GLU A 127 -12.07 24.13 8.43
N SER A 128 -12.53 22.90 8.16
CA SER A 128 -13.13 22.04 9.17
C SER A 128 -12.16 21.67 10.30
N GLY A 129 -10.87 21.59 10.00
CA GLY A 129 -9.84 21.13 10.92
C GLY A 129 -9.88 19.63 11.22
N GLU A 130 -10.68 18.87 10.48
CA GLU A 130 -10.85 17.43 10.64
C GLU A 130 -9.94 16.62 9.70
N TYR A 131 -9.20 17.31 8.80
CA TYR A 131 -8.36 16.69 7.78
C TYR A 131 -6.90 17.10 7.95
N LEU A 132 -6.01 16.12 7.73
CA LEU A 132 -4.58 16.32 7.51
C LEU A 132 -4.26 15.99 6.05
N PHE A 133 -3.35 16.76 5.48
CA PHE A 133 -2.93 16.59 4.09
C PHE A 133 -1.49 16.09 4.04
N GLY A 134 -1.21 15.14 3.16
CA GLY A 134 0.14 14.59 2.99
C GLY A 134 0.19 13.42 2.04
N ARG A 135 1.29 13.29 1.30
CA ARG A 135 1.57 12.13 0.47
C ARG A 135 1.72 10.89 1.35
N GLY A 136 0.95 9.85 1.05
CA GLY A 136 0.95 8.59 1.77
C GLY A 136 0.05 8.55 3.02
N LEU A 137 -0.57 9.67 3.44
CA LEU A 137 -1.57 9.60 4.53
C LEU A 137 -2.78 8.77 4.14
N PHE A 138 -3.36 9.03 2.97
CA PHE A 138 -4.55 8.36 2.48
C PHE A 138 -4.21 7.00 1.87
N ASP A 139 -3.12 6.95 1.13
CA ASP A 139 -2.60 5.81 0.40
C ASP A 139 -1.16 5.53 0.88
N MET A 140 -0.91 4.53 1.81
CA MET A 140 -1.99 3.98 2.69
C MET A 140 -1.57 3.99 4.17
N LYS A 141 -0.63 4.88 4.58
CA LYS A 141 -0.02 4.87 5.93
C LYS A 141 -1.03 5.08 7.08
N THR A 142 -2.21 5.67 6.82
CA THR A 142 -3.28 5.69 7.83
C THR A 142 -3.88 4.29 8.00
N GLY A 143 -4.00 3.52 6.92
CA GLY A 143 -4.40 2.11 6.98
C GLY A 143 -3.42 1.29 7.81
N ASP A 144 -2.12 1.43 7.55
CA ASP A 144 -1.07 0.83 8.37
C ASP A 144 -1.20 1.22 9.84
N ALA A 145 -1.37 2.50 10.11
CA ALA A 145 -1.48 3.01 11.48
C ALA A 145 -2.68 2.46 12.23
N ILE A 146 -3.82 2.23 11.55
CA ILE A 146 -5.00 1.59 12.11
C ILE A 146 -4.68 0.17 12.56
N LEU A 147 -4.08 -0.63 11.68
CA LEU A 147 -3.71 -2.02 11.98
C LEU A 147 -2.66 -2.09 13.10
N MET A 148 -1.65 -1.23 13.04
CA MET A 148 -0.61 -1.15 14.08
C MET A 148 -1.19 -0.77 15.45
N ALA A 149 -2.11 0.20 15.52
CA ALA A 149 -2.74 0.60 16.77
C ALA A 149 -3.62 -0.52 17.36
N ILE A 150 -4.30 -1.30 16.51
CA ILE A 150 -5.05 -2.49 16.94
C ILE A 150 -4.10 -3.54 17.51
N MET A 151 -2.98 -3.81 16.84
CA MET A 151 -1.98 -4.75 17.35
C MET A 151 -1.35 -4.27 18.66
N GLU A 152 -1.10 -2.97 18.82
CA GLU A 152 -0.61 -2.40 20.08
C GLU A 152 -1.59 -2.67 21.22
N GLU A 153 -2.88 -2.45 21.02
CA GLU A 153 -3.91 -2.73 22.03
C GLU A 153 -4.00 -4.22 22.39
N ILE A 154 -3.93 -5.11 21.39
CA ILE A 154 -3.93 -6.56 21.61
C ILE A 154 -2.65 -7.00 22.34
N SER A 155 -1.52 -6.39 21.99
CA SER A 155 -0.23 -6.63 22.65
C SER A 155 -0.25 -6.38 24.17
N GLU A 156 -1.06 -5.41 24.61
CA GLU A 156 -1.21 -5.11 26.03
C GLU A 156 -2.07 -6.14 26.80
N ASP A 157 -2.90 -6.92 26.08
CA ASP A 157 -3.80 -7.93 26.67
C ASP A 157 -3.70 -9.28 25.93
N ILE A 158 -2.51 -9.67 25.58
CA ILE A 158 -2.22 -10.87 24.75
C ILE A 158 -2.70 -12.17 25.41
N GLU A 159 -2.77 -12.22 26.73
CA GLU A 159 -3.28 -13.38 27.49
C GLU A 159 -4.77 -13.64 27.23
N ASN A 160 -5.53 -12.64 26.80
CA ASN A 160 -6.95 -12.76 26.47
C ASN A 160 -7.22 -12.90 24.97
N PHE A 161 -6.21 -12.83 24.12
CA PHE A 161 -6.34 -12.98 22.68
C PHE A 161 -6.14 -14.43 22.23
N SER A 162 -7.06 -14.92 21.36
CA SER A 162 -6.99 -16.27 20.76
C SER A 162 -6.63 -16.17 19.28
N GLY A 163 -5.82 -17.14 18.79
CA GLY A 163 -5.34 -17.15 17.42
C GLY A 163 -4.12 -16.26 17.23
N ASN A 164 -3.78 -15.97 15.98
CA ASN A 164 -2.56 -15.25 15.65
C ASN A 164 -2.87 -14.09 14.69
N LEU A 165 -2.01 -13.09 14.71
CA LEU A 165 -1.98 -11.99 13.76
C LEU A 165 -0.61 -11.95 13.08
N ILE A 166 -0.61 -11.70 11.78
CA ILE A 166 0.61 -11.39 11.04
C ILE A 166 0.36 -10.09 10.30
N PHE A 167 1.18 -9.09 10.56
CA PHE A 167 1.20 -7.86 9.77
C PHE A 167 2.38 -7.89 8.82
N CYS A 168 2.13 -7.56 7.55
CA CYS A 168 3.14 -7.40 6.51
C CYS A 168 3.08 -5.96 6.00
N GLY A 169 4.02 -5.11 6.46
CA GLY A 169 4.23 -3.77 5.90
C GLY A 169 5.18 -3.89 4.71
N VAL A 170 4.63 -3.89 3.50
CA VAL A 170 5.38 -4.22 2.28
C VAL A 170 5.93 -3.00 1.56
N CYS A 171 7.10 -3.14 0.96
CA CYS A 171 7.70 -2.15 0.08
C CYS A 171 7.35 -2.43 -1.39
N ASP A 172 7.55 -1.43 -2.27
CA ASP A 172 7.46 -1.58 -3.73
C ASP A 172 6.04 -1.93 -4.25
N GLU A 173 4.97 -1.59 -3.50
CA GLU A 173 3.59 -1.85 -3.94
C GLU A 173 3.24 -0.99 -5.16
N GLU A 174 3.57 0.29 -5.10
CA GLU A 174 3.32 1.31 -6.13
C GLU A 174 4.11 1.07 -7.44
N ALA A 175 4.93 0.01 -7.50
CA ALA A 175 5.72 -0.34 -8.68
C ALA A 175 5.60 -1.82 -9.04
N ASN A 176 6.41 -2.71 -8.43
CA ASN A 176 6.53 -4.11 -8.85
C ASN A 176 6.06 -5.13 -7.82
N SER A 177 5.55 -4.69 -6.68
CA SER A 177 5.07 -5.54 -5.56
C SER A 177 6.13 -6.50 -5.01
N GLY A 178 7.41 -6.13 -5.13
CA GLY A 178 8.55 -6.97 -4.72
C GLY A 178 8.49 -7.35 -3.24
N GLY A 179 7.99 -6.45 -2.40
CA GLY A 179 7.82 -6.67 -0.98
C GLY A 179 6.83 -7.79 -0.67
N MET A 180 5.63 -7.76 -1.26
CA MET A 180 4.63 -8.81 -1.04
C MET A 180 5.07 -10.15 -1.63
N LEU A 181 5.67 -10.13 -2.82
CA LEU A 181 6.22 -11.34 -3.44
C LEU A 181 7.30 -12.00 -2.57
N SER A 182 7.97 -11.24 -1.72
CA SER A 182 8.95 -11.75 -0.75
C SER A 182 8.31 -12.24 0.54
N CYS A 183 7.20 -11.66 0.96
CA CYS A 183 6.46 -12.07 2.17
C CYS A 183 5.70 -13.40 1.97
N VAL A 184 5.16 -13.66 0.77
CA VAL A 184 4.37 -14.86 0.49
C VAL A 184 5.13 -16.16 0.81
N PRO A 185 6.39 -16.39 0.39
CA PRO A 185 7.15 -17.58 0.77
C PRO A 185 7.30 -17.75 2.30
N GLU A 186 7.46 -16.65 3.04
CA GLU A 186 7.55 -16.69 4.50
C GLU A 186 6.21 -17.07 5.15
N LEU A 187 5.10 -16.58 4.61
CA LEU A 187 3.76 -16.98 5.05
C LEU A 187 3.53 -18.48 4.79
N VAL A 188 3.90 -18.99 3.60
CA VAL A 188 3.81 -20.42 3.28
C VAL A 188 4.66 -21.24 4.26
N LYS A 189 5.88 -20.81 4.54
CA LYS A 189 6.76 -21.48 5.51
C LYS A 189 6.16 -21.52 6.91
N LEU A 190 5.58 -20.41 7.39
CA LEU A 190 4.89 -20.38 8.68
C LEU A 190 3.71 -21.35 8.73
N GLN A 191 2.97 -21.50 7.62
CA GLN A 191 1.91 -22.50 7.50
C GLN A 191 2.44 -23.93 7.61
N GLU A 192 3.54 -24.23 6.91
CA GLU A 192 4.15 -25.56 6.90
C GLU A 192 4.80 -25.92 8.23
N ASP A 193 5.58 -25.00 8.81
CA ASP A 193 6.38 -25.25 10.02
C ASP A 193 5.53 -25.19 11.31
N GLU A 194 4.56 -24.27 11.38
CA GLU A 194 3.77 -24.01 12.60
C GLU A 194 2.30 -24.43 12.48
N GLY A 195 1.86 -24.83 11.29
CA GLY A 195 0.48 -25.28 11.06
C GLY A 195 -0.54 -24.13 11.13
N PHE A 196 -0.16 -22.90 10.75
CA PHE A 196 -1.09 -21.79 10.74
C PHE A 196 -2.23 -21.99 9.75
N GLU A 197 -3.43 -21.64 10.18
CA GLU A 197 -4.65 -21.68 9.37
C GLU A 197 -5.03 -20.25 9.00
N TYR A 198 -4.66 -19.80 7.82
CA TYR A 198 -5.02 -18.46 7.33
C TYR A 198 -6.53 -18.36 7.10
N THR A 199 -7.22 -17.60 7.93
CA THR A 199 -8.69 -17.48 7.92
C THR A 199 -9.19 -16.22 7.25
N ALA A 200 -8.39 -15.19 7.21
CA ALA A 200 -8.67 -13.93 6.52
C ALA A 200 -7.38 -13.21 6.17
N LEU A 201 -7.44 -12.40 5.12
CA LEU A 201 -6.46 -11.38 4.79
C LEU A 201 -7.20 -10.04 4.84
N LEU A 202 -6.65 -9.09 5.58
CA LEU A 202 -7.18 -7.74 5.71
C LEU A 202 -6.20 -6.76 5.09
N ASP A 203 -6.73 -5.94 4.21
CA ASP A 203 -6.05 -4.80 3.62
C ASP A 203 -6.86 -3.55 3.98
N THR A 204 -6.19 -2.53 4.47
CA THR A 204 -6.80 -1.26 4.87
C THR A 204 -6.41 -0.12 3.96
N ASP A 205 -6.13 -0.45 2.71
CA ASP A 205 -5.96 0.55 1.68
C ASP A 205 -7.23 1.38 1.49
N TYR A 206 -7.09 2.51 0.83
CA TYR A 206 -8.19 3.46 0.72
C TYR A 206 -9.34 2.94 -0.16
N MET A 207 -10.50 3.49 0.08
CA MET A 207 -11.65 3.34 -0.79
C MET A 207 -12.13 4.71 -1.26
N THR A 208 -12.67 4.77 -2.45
CA THR A 208 -13.31 5.97 -3.00
C THR A 208 -14.81 5.78 -3.09
N SER A 209 -15.54 6.91 -3.19
CA SER A 209 -16.96 6.88 -3.52
C SER A 209 -17.16 6.37 -4.94
N GLU A 210 -18.19 5.56 -5.17
CA GLU A 210 -18.51 4.98 -6.47
C GLU A 210 -19.17 6.02 -7.41
N TYR A 211 -19.82 7.04 -6.86
CA TYR A 211 -20.49 8.10 -7.59
C TYR A 211 -20.57 9.38 -6.76
N GLU A 212 -20.86 10.50 -7.42
CA GLU A 212 -21.01 11.79 -6.74
C GLU A 212 -22.16 11.77 -5.70
N GLY A 213 -21.85 12.13 -4.45
CA GLY A 213 -22.80 12.09 -3.34
C GLY A 213 -22.96 10.72 -2.68
N ASP A 214 -22.10 9.76 -2.98
CA ASP A 214 -22.09 8.46 -2.34
C ASP A 214 -21.56 8.54 -0.90
N GLU A 215 -22.44 8.24 0.05
CA GLU A 215 -22.11 8.22 1.49
C GLU A 215 -21.77 6.81 2.01
N ASN A 216 -21.85 5.79 1.13
CA ASN A 216 -21.57 4.42 1.53
C ASN A 216 -20.09 4.21 1.83
N LYS A 217 -19.83 3.22 2.67
CA LYS A 217 -18.50 2.66 2.90
C LYS A 217 -18.48 1.23 2.37
N TYR A 218 -17.48 0.93 1.57
CA TYR A 218 -17.38 -0.37 0.89
C TYR A 218 -16.35 -1.26 1.58
N VAL A 219 -16.64 -2.55 1.58
CA VAL A 219 -15.70 -3.60 1.96
C VAL A 219 -15.63 -4.56 0.78
N TYR A 220 -14.49 -4.59 0.13
CA TYR A 220 -14.22 -5.53 -0.95
C TYR A 220 -13.91 -6.91 -0.35
N ILE A 221 -14.59 -7.95 -0.83
CA ILE A 221 -14.44 -9.31 -0.31
C ILE A 221 -13.60 -10.22 -1.21
N GLY A 222 -13.01 -9.64 -2.25
CA GLY A 222 -12.14 -10.33 -3.20
C GLY A 222 -11.36 -9.35 -4.04
N THR A 223 -10.43 -9.87 -4.82
CA THR A 223 -9.62 -9.11 -5.75
C THR A 223 -9.43 -9.86 -7.05
N VAL A 224 -9.19 -9.13 -8.12
CA VAL A 224 -8.81 -9.69 -9.43
C VAL A 224 -7.29 -9.67 -9.60
N GLY A 225 -6.76 -10.59 -10.40
CA GLY A 225 -5.35 -10.57 -10.75
C GLY A 225 -4.99 -9.38 -11.64
N LYS A 226 -3.76 -8.89 -11.53
CA LYS A 226 -3.20 -7.84 -12.38
C LYS A 226 -2.17 -8.43 -13.35
N LEU A 227 -2.30 -8.12 -14.64
CA LEU A 227 -1.29 -8.41 -15.66
C LEU A 227 -0.85 -7.09 -16.30
N MET A 228 0.47 -6.88 -16.37
CA MET A 228 1.07 -5.69 -17.00
C MET A 228 1.93 -6.12 -18.20
N PRO A 229 1.32 -6.40 -19.37
CA PRO A 229 2.06 -6.76 -20.55
C PRO A 229 2.84 -5.56 -21.09
N SER A 230 4.11 -5.77 -21.42
CA SER A 230 4.95 -4.77 -22.07
C SER A 230 5.20 -5.17 -23.52
N PHE A 231 5.05 -4.22 -24.44
CA PHE A 231 5.25 -4.43 -25.86
C PHE A 231 6.51 -3.70 -26.34
N PHE A 232 7.49 -4.44 -26.83
CA PHE A 232 8.65 -3.87 -27.53
C PHE A 232 8.46 -4.02 -29.03
N ILE A 233 8.27 -2.90 -29.74
CA ILE A 233 7.91 -2.91 -31.15
C ILE A 233 9.07 -2.38 -31.99
N VAL A 234 9.58 -3.22 -32.88
CA VAL A 234 10.69 -2.88 -33.78
C VAL A 234 10.12 -2.46 -35.14
N GLY A 235 10.41 -1.24 -35.55
CA GLY A 235 10.09 -0.72 -36.87
C GLY A 235 11.12 -1.10 -37.93
N LYS A 236 10.85 -0.71 -39.18
CA LYS A 236 11.76 -0.80 -40.28
C LYS A 236 11.93 0.54 -40.94
N GLU A 237 13.15 1.07 -40.90
CA GLU A 237 13.50 2.33 -41.51
C GLU A 237 13.41 2.26 -43.05
N THR A 238 12.94 3.35 -43.67
CA THR A 238 12.89 3.51 -45.13
C THR A 238 12.94 4.98 -45.50
N HIS A 239 13.33 5.26 -46.76
CA HIS A 239 13.24 6.60 -47.31
C HIS A 239 11.79 7.02 -47.53
N VAL A 240 11.49 8.31 -47.33
CA VAL A 240 10.13 8.83 -47.43
C VAL A 240 9.45 8.55 -48.80
N GLY A 241 10.22 8.56 -49.89
CA GLY A 241 9.71 8.20 -51.22
C GLY A 241 9.41 6.69 -51.42
N GLU A 242 9.76 5.86 -50.47
CA GLU A 242 9.54 4.41 -50.48
C GLU A 242 8.81 3.95 -49.19
N SER A 243 7.94 4.81 -48.65
CA SER A 243 7.27 4.60 -47.37
C SER A 243 6.59 3.22 -47.20
N PHE A 244 6.10 2.62 -48.30
CA PHE A 244 5.49 1.29 -48.29
C PHE A 244 6.51 0.13 -48.02
N LYS A 245 7.80 0.39 -48.06
CA LYS A 245 8.84 -0.59 -47.74
C LYS A 245 9.28 -0.55 -46.29
N GLY A 246 8.85 0.47 -45.58
CA GLY A 246 9.09 0.67 -44.15
C GLY A 246 8.02 0.05 -43.26
N LEU A 247 8.26 0.11 -41.96
CA LEU A 247 7.31 -0.25 -40.92
C LEU A 247 7.40 0.78 -39.79
N ASP A 248 6.34 1.55 -39.60
CA ASP A 248 6.29 2.51 -38.51
C ASP A 248 5.82 1.84 -37.20
N PRO A 249 6.67 1.77 -36.16
CA PRO A 249 6.31 1.16 -34.90
C PRO A 249 5.21 1.93 -34.17
N ASN A 250 5.07 3.25 -34.42
CA ASN A 250 3.99 4.04 -33.81
C ASN A 250 2.61 3.63 -34.33
N GLN A 251 2.50 3.26 -35.61
CA GLN A 251 1.24 2.75 -36.15
C GLN A 251 0.82 1.43 -35.49
N ILE A 252 1.80 0.55 -35.23
CA ILE A 252 1.52 -0.71 -34.52
C ILE A 252 1.12 -0.43 -33.09
N SER A 253 1.85 0.44 -32.37
CA SER A 253 1.52 0.86 -31.02
C SER A 253 0.11 1.44 -30.94
N ALA A 254 -0.23 2.36 -31.83
CA ALA A 254 -1.55 2.95 -31.89
C ALA A 254 -2.66 1.91 -32.15
N ALA A 255 -2.39 0.92 -33.02
CA ALA A 255 -3.34 -0.17 -33.28
C ALA A 255 -3.54 -1.06 -32.04
N ILE A 256 -2.49 -1.34 -31.27
CA ILE A 256 -2.57 -2.09 -30.01
C ILE A 256 -3.41 -1.30 -28.99
N VAL A 257 -3.07 -0.03 -28.76
CA VAL A 257 -3.80 0.84 -27.82
C VAL A 257 -5.30 0.88 -28.19
N ASN A 258 -5.62 1.16 -29.45
CA ASN A 258 -7.01 1.23 -29.92
C ASN A 258 -7.77 -0.11 -29.79
N ARG A 259 -7.06 -1.24 -29.82
CA ARG A 259 -7.68 -2.56 -29.69
C ARG A 259 -7.89 -2.96 -28.25
N VAL A 260 -6.98 -2.56 -27.37
CA VAL A 260 -6.90 -3.05 -25.98
C VAL A 260 -7.57 -2.10 -25.00
N ASN A 261 -7.34 -0.78 -25.13
CA ASN A 261 -7.78 0.20 -24.14
C ASN A 261 -9.30 0.19 -23.97
N LEU A 262 -9.75 0.01 -22.70
CA LEU A 262 -11.15 -0.03 -22.31
C LEU A 262 -12.02 -1.03 -23.10
N ASN A 263 -11.41 -2.06 -23.66
CA ASN A 263 -12.13 -3.06 -24.43
C ASN A 263 -12.76 -4.11 -23.51
N VAL A 264 -14.06 -4.06 -23.38
CA VAL A 264 -14.86 -4.97 -22.54
C VAL A 264 -14.81 -6.44 -22.99
N GLU A 265 -14.35 -6.73 -24.22
CA GLU A 265 -14.13 -8.12 -24.67
C GLU A 265 -13.05 -8.84 -23.85
N TYR A 266 -12.18 -8.08 -23.14
CA TYR A 266 -11.15 -8.61 -22.25
C TYR A 266 -11.56 -8.63 -20.77
N CYS A 267 -12.81 -8.26 -20.46
CA CYS A 267 -13.35 -8.47 -19.12
C CYS A 267 -13.72 -9.93 -18.93
N ASP A 268 -13.52 -10.41 -17.70
CA ASP A 268 -14.00 -11.72 -17.28
C ASP A 268 -15.14 -11.57 -16.28
N VAL A 269 -15.96 -12.58 -16.15
CA VAL A 269 -17.06 -12.62 -15.19
C VAL A 269 -16.88 -13.84 -14.32
N ALA A 270 -16.63 -13.61 -13.04
CA ALA A 270 -16.49 -14.66 -12.05
C ALA A 270 -17.44 -14.39 -10.88
N GLU A 271 -18.27 -15.38 -10.53
CA GLU A 271 -19.20 -15.31 -9.39
C GLU A 271 -20.15 -14.10 -9.39
N GLY A 272 -20.44 -13.54 -10.57
CA GLY A 272 -21.30 -12.38 -10.73
C GLY A 272 -20.58 -11.03 -10.73
N GLU A 273 -19.28 -11.02 -10.53
CA GLU A 273 -18.45 -9.84 -10.66
C GLU A 273 -17.77 -9.76 -12.03
N VAL A 274 -17.58 -8.56 -12.54
CA VAL A 274 -16.93 -8.30 -13.82
C VAL A 274 -15.59 -7.64 -13.58
N SER A 275 -14.51 -8.21 -14.14
CA SER A 275 -13.19 -7.58 -14.07
C SER A 275 -13.18 -6.24 -14.79
N LEU A 276 -12.25 -5.36 -14.40
CA LEU A 276 -12.07 -4.08 -15.10
C LEU A 276 -11.50 -4.31 -16.51
N PRO A 277 -11.92 -3.52 -17.51
CA PRO A 277 -11.31 -3.56 -18.83
C PRO A 277 -9.83 -3.10 -18.75
N PRO A 278 -8.99 -3.54 -19.70
CA PRO A 278 -7.60 -3.09 -19.77
C PRO A 278 -7.50 -1.57 -19.91
N ILE A 279 -6.49 -0.99 -19.26
CA ILE A 279 -6.11 0.43 -19.38
C ILE A 279 -4.72 0.48 -20.00
N THR A 280 -4.46 1.42 -20.93
CA THR A 280 -3.18 1.59 -21.62
C THR A 280 -2.60 2.98 -21.40
#